data_4cf516cbe061d768a699f97fe60ce078
#
_entry.id   4cf516cbe061d768a699f97fe60ce078
#
_cell.length_a   1.000
_cell.length_b   1.000
_cell.length_c   1.000
_cell.angle_alpha   90.00
_cell.angle_beta   90.00
_cell.angle_gamma   90.00
#
_symmetry.space_group_name_H-M   'P 1'
#
loop_
_entity.id
_entity.type
_entity.pdbx_description
1 polymer ?
#
loop_
_entity_poly.entity_id
_entity_poly.type
_entity_poly.pdbx_seq_one_letter_code
_entity_poly.pdbx_strand_id
1 'polypeptide(L)'
;MATGFPASTGDVLSAPMFNELVQYTINTQSGTTYTLASTDQYQVLVITSNASAKTVSIPTDATTNFGIGTAITILNTGTADTTIQAVTAGTTTVTSAGATSAQPKVGVNKAAVCIKTAANTWRVVGAVS
;
A
#
# COMPACT_ATOMS: atom_id res chain seq x y z
N MET A 1 -11.73 -1.86 3.95
CA MET A 1 -12.20 -1.42 2.62
C MET A 1 -13.47 -0.62 2.77
N ALA A 2 -13.65 0.40 1.98
CA ALA A 2 -14.83 1.26 2.04
C ALA A 2 -16.09 0.48 1.62
N THR A 3 -17.15 0.60 2.43
CA THR A 3 -18.43 -0.05 2.17
C THR A 3 -19.23 0.78 1.15
N GLY A 4 -19.72 0.15 0.09
CA GLY A 4 -20.49 0.80 -0.97
C GLY A 4 -19.67 1.34 -2.12
N PHE A 5 -18.34 1.16 -2.11
CA PHE A 5 -17.46 1.53 -3.21
C PHE A 5 -16.67 0.31 -3.73
N PRO A 6 -16.40 0.25 -5.05
CA PRO A 6 -16.93 1.17 -6.05
C PRO A 6 -18.45 1.07 -6.18
N ALA A 7 -19.10 2.23 -6.42
CA ALA A 7 -20.54 2.28 -6.62
C ALA A 7 -20.91 1.80 -8.02
N SER A 8 -22.15 1.27 -8.16
CA SER A 8 -22.70 0.86 -9.44
C SER A 8 -23.60 1.94 -10.03
N THR A 9 -23.89 1.85 -11.32
CA THR A 9 -24.84 2.75 -11.97
C THR A 9 -26.21 2.70 -11.29
N GLY A 10 -26.74 3.86 -10.92
CA GLY A 10 -28.02 3.97 -10.23
C GLY A 10 -27.94 3.96 -8.71
N ASP A 11 -26.76 3.73 -8.14
CA ASP A 11 -26.57 3.81 -6.69
C ASP A 11 -26.73 5.26 -6.22
N VAL A 12 -27.30 5.41 -5.02
CA VAL A 12 -27.45 6.69 -4.34
C VAL A 12 -26.30 6.86 -3.34
N LEU A 13 -25.61 7.98 -3.42
CA LEU A 13 -24.55 8.31 -2.46
C LEU A 13 -25.18 8.61 -1.09
N SER A 14 -24.97 7.74 -0.12
CA SER A 14 -25.41 7.92 1.25
C SER A 14 -24.39 8.66 2.09
N ALA A 15 -24.76 9.14 3.29
CA ALA A 15 -23.82 9.76 4.21
C ALA A 15 -22.69 8.80 4.61
N PRO A 16 -22.92 7.50 4.93
CA PRO A 16 -21.84 6.55 5.16
C PRO A 16 -20.88 6.42 3.96
N MET A 17 -21.41 6.35 2.74
CA MET A 17 -20.59 6.25 1.53
C MET A 17 -19.73 7.51 1.33
N PHE A 18 -20.29 8.69 1.58
CA PHE A 18 -19.55 9.94 1.51
C PHE A 18 -18.42 9.98 2.56
N ASN A 19 -18.71 9.56 3.79
CA ASN A 19 -17.70 9.51 4.85
C ASN A 19 -16.54 8.58 4.48
N GLU A 20 -16.82 7.46 3.83
CA GLU A 20 -15.79 6.53 3.35
C GLU A 20 -14.92 7.14 2.25
N LEU A 21 -15.44 8.07 1.45
CA LEU A 21 -14.65 8.79 0.45
C LEU A 21 -13.62 9.73 1.08
N VAL A 22 -13.91 10.29 2.26
CA VAL A 22 -13.05 11.30 2.90
C VAL A 22 -12.23 10.74 4.07
N GLN A 23 -12.39 9.47 4.40
CA GLN A 23 -11.67 8.82 5.49
C GLN A 23 -10.96 7.57 4.98
N TYR A 24 -9.74 7.34 5.51
CA TYR A 24 -9.01 6.11 5.25
C TYR A 24 -9.43 5.03 6.24
N THR A 25 -9.55 3.80 5.75
CA THR A 25 -9.65 2.62 6.60
C THR A 25 -8.26 2.24 7.08
N ILE A 26 -8.10 2.02 8.37
CA ILE A 26 -6.81 1.66 8.96
C ILE A 26 -6.63 0.15 8.93
N ASN A 27 -5.51 -0.29 8.36
CA ASN A 27 -5.08 -1.69 8.37
C ASN A 27 -3.74 -1.77 9.10
N THR A 28 -3.78 -2.11 10.39
CA THR A 28 -2.56 -2.21 11.21
C THR A 28 -2.00 -3.63 11.14
N GLN A 29 -0.75 -3.74 10.70
CA GLN A 29 -0.01 -4.98 10.60
C GLN A 29 1.07 -5.00 11.68
N SER A 30 0.88 -5.85 12.69
CA SER A 30 1.79 -5.97 13.84
C SER A 30 2.90 -6.99 13.64
N GLY A 31 2.86 -7.78 12.58
CA GLY A 31 3.91 -8.76 12.25
C GLY A 31 5.11 -8.12 11.57
N THR A 32 6.09 -8.94 11.21
CA THR A 32 7.32 -8.49 10.53
C THR A 32 7.20 -8.58 9.00
N THR A 33 6.18 -9.23 8.48
CA THR A 33 5.94 -9.36 7.04
C THR A 33 4.47 -9.16 6.73
N TYR A 34 4.19 -8.47 5.62
CA TYR A 34 2.84 -8.31 5.11
C TYR A 34 2.86 -8.23 3.59
N THR A 35 1.99 -8.97 2.94
CA THR A 35 1.77 -8.87 1.50
C THR A 35 0.49 -8.07 1.27
N LEU A 36 0.56 -7.03 0.44
CA LEU A 36 -0.61 -6.22 0.10
C LEU A 36 -1.72 -7.11 -0.44
N ALA A 37 -2.93 -6.89 0.04
CA ALA A 37 -4.11 -7.65 -0.34
C ALA A 37 -5.10 -6.79 -1.12
N SER A 38 -6.02 -7.41 -1.84
CA SER A 38 -7.04 -6.68 -2.61
C SER A 38 -7.89 -5.75 -1.73
N THR A 39 -8.02 -6.06 -0.45
CA THR A 39 -8.71 -5.22 0.53
C THR A 39 -7.95 -3.93 0.88
N ASP A 40 -6.69 -3.80 0.47
CA ASP A 40 -5.91 -2.58 0.68
C ASP A 40 -6.18 -1.51 -0.39
N GLN A 41 -6.96 -1.82 -1.41
CA GLN A 41 -7.44 -0.84 -2.39
C GLN A 41 -8.46 0.11 -1.73
N TYR A 42 -8.71 1.24 -2.37
CA TYR A 42 -9.79 2.17 -2.02
C TYR A 42 -9.65 2.78 -0.62
N GLN A 43 -8.67 3.66 -0.48
CA GLN A 43 -8.49 4.47 0.74
C GLN A 43 -8.17 3.64 2.00
N VAL A 44 -7.20 2.76 1.89
CA VAL A 44 -6.66 2.03 3.04
C VAL A 44 -5.29 2.59 3.39
N LEU A 45 -5.08 2.86 4.68
CA LEU A 45 -3.77 3.18 5.24
C LEU A 45 -3.22 1.91 5.92
N VAL A 46 -2.14 1.39 5.37
CA VAL A 46 -1.43 0.25 5.96
C VAL A 46 -0.43 0.78 6.99
N ILE A 47 -0.59 0.38 8.24
CA ILE A 47 0.31 0.75 9.33
C ILE A 47 1.16 -0.46 9.70
N THR A 48 2.48 -0.31 9.70
CA THR A 48 3.41 -1.36 10.15
C THR A 48 3.95 -0.97 11.52
N SER A 49 3.63 -1.75 12.55
CA SER A 49 3.86 -1.36 13.95
C SER A 49 4.88 -2.21 14.70
N ASN A 50 5.43 -3.27 14.10
CA ASN A 50 6.38 -4.13 14.80
C ASN A 50 7.68 -3.36 15.13
N ALA A 51 8.27 -3.66 16.29
CA ALA A 51 9.51 -3.05 16.73
C ALA A 51 10.74 -3.54 15.94
N SER A 52 10.66 -4.69 15.31
CA SER A 52 11.71 -5.25 14.47
C SER A 52 11.58 -4.76 13.03
N ALA A 53 12.63 -4.94 12.24
CA ALA A 53 12.60 -4.65 10.81
C ALA A 53 11.43 -5.40 10.14
N LYS A 54 10.70 -4.68 9.29
CA LYS A 54 9.47 -5.17 8.67
C LYS A 54 9.60 -5.14 7.15
N THR A 55 8.81 -5.98 6.49
CA THR A 55 8.73 -6.03 5.03
C THR A 55 7.28 -5.98 4.60
N VAL A 56 6.98 -5.08 3.68
CA VAL A 56 5.72 -5.04 2.95
C VAL A 56 6.02 -5.46 1.51
N SER A 57 5.34 -6.49 1.05
CA SER A 57 5.56 -7.06 -0.28
C SER A 57 4.40 -6.75 -1.21
N ILE A 58 4.74 -6.40 -2.44
CA ILE A 58 3.77 -6.13 -3.51
C ILE A 58 3.61 -7.40 -4.34
N PRO A 59 2.39 -7.97 -4.40
CA PRO A 59 2.16 -9.21 -5.15
C PRO A 59 2.22 -8.98 -6.64
N THR A 60 2.41 -10.07 -7.42
CA THR A 60 2.28 -10.03 -8.87
C THR A 60 0.82 -9.82 -9.28
N ASP A 61 0.60 -9.30 -10.48
CA ASP A 61 -0.75 -9.14 -11.03
C ASP A 61 -1.48 -10.49 -11.16
N ALA A 62 -0.75 -11.58 -11.37
CA ALA A 62 -1.33 -12.91 -11.42
C ALA A 62 -1.92 -13.36 -10.08
N THR A 63 -1.34 -12.90 -8.96
CA THR A 63 -1.84 -13.21 -7.61
C THR A 63 -2.90 -12.22 -7.16
N THR A 64 -2.64 -10.92 -7.31
CA THR A 64 -3.57 -9.86 -6.91
C THR A 64 -3.47 -8.74 -7.93
N ASN A 65 -4.45 -8.64 -8.80
CA ASN A 65 -4.45 -7.63 -9.86
C ASN A 65 -5.09 -6.33 -9.37
N PHE A 66 -4.27 -5.47 -8.77
CA PHE A 66 -4.70 -4.11 -8.44
C PHE A 66 -4.95 -3.31 -9.72
N GLY A 67 -5.93 -2.43 -9.69
CA GLY A 67 -6.18 -1.51 -10.80
C GLY A 67 -4.99 -0.56 -11.01
N ILE A 68 -4.70 -0.22 -12.27
CA ILE A 68 -3.71 0.82 -12.58
C ILE A 68 -4.21 2.15 -11.99
N GLY A 69 -3.32 2.86 -11.31
CA GLY A 69 -3.68 4.06 -10.55
C GLY A 69 -3.96 3.80 -9.07
N THR A 70 -3.98 2.55 -8.62
CA THR A 70 -4.10 2.23 -7.20
C THR A 70 -2.95 2.87 -6.43
N ALA A 71 -3.29 3.57 -5.35
CA ALA A 71 -2.33 4.20 -4.45
C ALA A 71 -2.57 3.68 -3.02
N ILE A 72 -1.55 3.07 -2.43
CA ILE A 72 -1.63 2.50 -1.08
C ILE A 72 -0.58 3.19 -0.22
N THR A 73 -1.02 3.84 0.84
CA THR A 73 -0.12 4.52 1.78
C THR A 73 0.34 3.55 2.85
N ILE A 74 1.63 3.53 3.11
CA ILE A 74 2.26 2.74 4.15
C ILE A 74 2.89 3.67 5.17
N LEU A 75 2.44 3.57 6.42
CA LEU A 75 2.96 4.36 7.55
C LEU A 75 3.68 3.41 8.51
N ASN A 76 4.93 3.71 8.82
CA ASN A 76 5.71 2.95 9.79
C ASN A 76 5.62 3.61 11.17
N THR A 77 4.93 2.96 12.10
CA THR A 77 4.86 3.39 13.51
C THR A 77 5.76 2.59 14.44
N GLY A 78 6.41 1.56 13.90
CA GLY A 78 7.37 0.76 14.67
C GLY A 78 8.72 1.46 14.85
N THR A 79 9.64 0.82 15.58
CA THR A 79 10.94 1.42 15.92
C THR A 79 12.07 1.02 14.98
N ALA A 80 11.79 0.25 13.95
CA ALA A 80 12.74 -0.14 12.90
C ALA A 80 12.14 0.13 11.52
N ASP A 81 12.96 0.09 10.46
CA ASP A 81 12.53 0.38 9.10
C ASP A 81 11.52 -0.65 8.57
N THR A 82 10.65 -0.17 7.71
CA THR A 82 9.81 -1.01 6.86
C THR A 82 10.36 -0.98 5.44
N THR A 83 10.74 -2.14 4.91
CA THR A 83 11.18 -2.27 3.52
C THR A 83 9.97 -2.62 2.64
N ILE A 84 9.82 -1.91 1.53
CA ILE A 84 8.81 -2.21 0.52
C ILE A 84 9.50 -2.90 -0.65
N GLN A 85 9.00 -4.06 -1.06
CA GLN A 85 9.62 -4.84 -2.13
C GLN A 85 8.58 -5.63 -2.92
N ALA A 86 8.98 -6.15 -4.08
CA ALA A 86 8.15 -7.09 -4.84
C ALA A 86 8.20 -8.49 -4.20
N VAL A 87 7.06 -9.20 -4.21
CA VAL A 87 7.05 -10.63 -3.84
C VAL A 87 7.91 -11.42 -4.81
N THR A 88 7.81 -11.11 -6.10
CA THR A 88 8.59 -11.78 -7.14
C THR A 88 9.39 -10.73 -7.92
N ALA A 89 10.63 -10.53 -7.52
CA ALA A 89 11.57 -9.68 -8.25
C ALA A 89 11.75 -10.23 -9.68
N GLY A 90 11.81 -9.35 -10.65
CA GLY A 90 11.89 -9.74 -12.06
C GLY A 90 10.52 -9.88 -12.74
N THR A 91 9.44 -10.08 -12.01
CA THR A 91 8.06 -10.01 -12.52
C THR A 91 7.43 -8.68 -12.17
N THR A 92 7.43 -8.31 -10.88
CA THR A 92 6.94 -7.01 -10.42
C THR A 92 8.10 -6.04 -10.29
N THR A 93 8.00 -4.90 -10.94
CA THR A 93 9.01 -3.83 -10.88
C THR A 93 8.59 -2.80 -9.85
N VAL A 94 9.48 -2.54 -8.89
CA VAL A 94 9.34 -1.45 -7.90
C VAL A 94 10.44 -0.44 -8.16
N THR A 95 10.09 0.83 -8.26
CA THR A 95 11.04 1.93 -8.47
C THR A 95 10.78 3.02 -7.43
N SER A 96 11.85 3.53 -6.84
CA SER A 96 11.79 4.60 -5.84
C SER A 96 13.04 5.47 -5.92
N ALA A 97 13.07 6.53 -5.11
CA ALA A 97 14.26 7.36 -4.90
C ALA A 97 15.13 6.86 -3.74
N GLY A 98 14.81 5.71 -3.15
CA GLY A 98 15.62 5.11 -2.08
C GLY A 98 17.00 4.65 -2.56
N ALA A 99 17.90 4.43 -1.63
CA ALA A 99 19.27 3.95 -1.92
C ALA A 99 19.27 2.65 -2.72
N THR A 100 18.32 1.76 -2.43
CA THR A 100 17.99 0.61 -3.27
C THR A 100 16.62 0.84 -3.89
N SER A 101 16.59 1.21 -5.16
CA SER A 101 15.35 1.65 -5.83
C SER A 101 14.23 0.62 -5.74
N ALA A 102 14.55 -0.67 -5.86
CA ALA A 102 13.57 -1.76 -5.83
C ALA A 102 13.15 -2.18 -4.40
N GLN A 103 13.82 -1.68 -3.38
CA GLN A 103 13.61 -2.01 -1.97
C GLN A 103 13.71 -0.77 -1.09
N PRO A 104 12.84 0.24 -1.32
CA PRO A 104 12.88 1.45 -0.52
C PRO A 104 12.52 1.16 0.94
N LYS A 105 13.11 1.93 1.84
CA LYS A 105 12.88 1.83 3.28
C LYS A 105 12.09 3.02 3.78
N VAL A 106 11.06 2.74 4.55
CA VAL A 106 10.26 3.74 5.25
C VAL A 106 10.73 3.76 6.70
N GLY A 107 11.35 4.83 7.11
CA GLY A 107 11.87 4.99 8.47
C GLY A 107 10.76 5.18 9.51
N VAL A 108 11.17 5.25 10.77
CA VAL A 108 10.26 5.40 11.91
C VAL A 108 9.47 6.71 11.79
N ASN A 109 8.16 6.63 11.98
CA ASN A 109 7.21 7.74 11.87
C ASN A 109 7.19 8.41 10.49
N LYS A 110 7.58 7.67 9.47
CA LYS A 110 7.53 8.13 8.08
C LYS A 110 6.51 7.33 7.28
N ALA A 111 6.12 7.87 6.15
CA ALA A 111 5.16 7.24 5.25
C ALA A 111 5.61 7.33 3.80
N ALA A 112 5.15 6.37 3.00
CA ALA A 112 5.33 6.36 1.56
C ALA A 112 4.06 5.86 0.88
N VAL A 113 3.88 6.21 -0.38
CA VAL A 113 2.74 5.78 -1.19
C VAL A 113 3.25 4.87 -2.30
N CYS A 114 2.65 3.69 -2.40
CA CYS A 114 2.89 2.75 -3.49
C CYS A 114 1.83 2.98 -4.57
N ILE A 115 2.25 3.36 -5.77
CA ILE A 115 1.36 3.70 -6.88
C ILE A 115 1.59 2.71 -8.01
N LYS A 116 0.53 2.01 -8.43
CA LYS A 116 0.60 1.14 -9.61
C LYS A 116 0.44 2.00 -10.87
N THR A 117 1.50 2.05 -11.67
CA THR A 117 1.55 2.90 -12.87
C THR A 117 1.34 2.13 -14.17
N ALA A 118 1.55 0.83 -14.16
CA ALA A 118 1.35 -0.07 -15.30
C ALA A 118 1.26 -1.52 -14.80
N ALA A 119 1.01 -2.47 -15.70
CA ALA A 119 0.99 -3.89 -15.36
C ALA A 119 2.30 -4.30 -14.67
N ASN A 120 2.20 -4.95 -13.52
CA ASN A 120 3.34 -5.37 -12.68
C ASN A 120 4.38 -4.27 -12.42
N THR A 121 3.96 -3.00 -12.42
CA THR A 121 4.88 -1.85 -12.30
C THR A 121 4.37 -0.88 -11.25
N TRP A 122 5.22 -0.61 -10.27
CA TRP A 122 4.89 0.23 -9.13
C TRP A 122 5.95 1.28 -8.88
N ARG A 123 5.50 2.46 -8.46
CA ARG A 123 6.36 3.54 -7.96
C ARG A 123 6.09 3.74 -6.48
N VAL A 124 7.15 3.89 -5.71
CA VAL A 124 7.06 4.21 -4.28
C VAL A 124 7.63 5.61 -4.08
N VAL A 125 6.78 6.50 -3.61
CA VAL A 125 7.12 7.91 -3.42
C VAL A 125 6.85 8.31 -1.96
N GLY A 126 7.61 9.28 -1.47
CA GLY A 126 7.47 9.80 -0.11
C GLY A 126 8.78 9.77 0.65
N ALA A 127 8.71 9.60 1.97
CA ALA A 127 9.88 9.63 2.85
C ALA A 127 10.59 8.28 2.85
N VAL A 128 11.28 7.97 1.77
CA VAL A 128 12.04 6.71 1.60
C VAL A 128 13.54 6.98 1.53
N SER A 129 14.28 6.00 1.98
CA SER A 129 15.75 6.01 1.93
C SER A 129 16.32 4.76 1.25
#